data_2821fbe512e2056e4be3f3f2cac1016d
#
_entry.id   2821fbe512e2056e4be3f3f2cac1016d
#
_cell.length_a   1.000
_cell.length_b   1.000
_cell.length_c   1.000
_cell.angle_alpha   90.00
_cell.angle_beta   90.00
_cell.angle_gamma   90.00
#
_symmetry.space_group_name_H-M   'P 1'
#
loop_
_entity.id
_entity.type
_entity.pdbx_description
1 polymer ?
#
loop_
_entity_poly.entity_id
_entity_poly.type
_entity_poly.pdbx_seq_one_letter_code
_entity_poly.pdbx_strand_id
1 'polypeptide(L)'
;MPSISYFLWYNRAMKHFDTIVIGGGPAGMMATISSSFYGQKTLLIEKNRKLGKKLAGTGGGRCNVTNNGTLDDLLAGIPGNGRFLYSVFSQFDNHDIINFFTKNGVKLKVEDHGRVFPASDKSRTIIEALEKKITELGGQVATQTEIVSVKKVDDQFVLKSADQSFTCNKLIVTTGGKSYPSTGSTGFGHEIARHFKHTITELEAAESPLLTDFPHKALQGISLDDVTLSYGKHVITHDLLFTHFGLSGPAALRMSSFVKGGEVLSLDVLPQLSEKDLVAFLEENREKSLKNALKTLLPERLAEFLSQGYP
;
A
#
# COMPACT_ATOMS: atom_id res chain seq x y z
N MET A 1 -31.21 0.33 -41.71
CA MET A 1 -32.12 -0.13 -40.63
C MET A 1 -31.22 -0.74 -39.54
N PRO A 2 -31.17 -0.22 -38.29
CA PRO A 2 -30.42 -0.86 -37.22
C PRO A 2 -31.14 -2.16 -36.85
N SER A 3 -30.38 -3.24 -36.76
CA SER A 3 -30.89 -4.58 -36.51
C SER A 3 -31.63 -4.70 -35.18
N ILE A 4 -32.72 -5.46 -35.18
CA ILE A 4 -33.60 -5.77 -34.03
C ILE A 4 -32.81 -6.31 -32.85
N SER A 5 -31.61 -6.85 -33.04
CA SER A 5 -30.72 -7.31 -31.98
C SER A 5 -30.19 -6.16 -31.04
N TYR A 6 -30.08 -4.93 -31.56
CA TYR A 6 -29.67 -3.76 -30.76
C TYR A 6 -30.77 -3.32 -29.81
N PHE A 7 -32.04 -3.54 -30.15
CA PHE A 7 -33.20 -3.11 -29.35
C PHE A 7 -33.52 -4.08 -28.20
N LEU A 8 -33.21 -5.36 -28.32
CA LEU A 8 -33.47 -6.37 -27.27
C LEU A 8 -32.48 -6.30 -26.11
N TRP A 9 -31.29 -5.73 -26.28
CA TRP A 9 -30.33 -5.49 -25.22
C TRP A 9 -30.65 -4.26 -24.36
N TYR A 10 -31.42 -3.33 -24.89
CA TYR A 10 -31.80 -2.07 -24.19
C TYR A 10 -32.94 -2.27 -23.17
N ASN A 11 -33.64 -3.40 -23.19
CA ASN A 11 -34.85 -3.65 -22.38
C ASN A 11 -34.63 -4.49 -21.10
N ARG A 12 -33.42 -4.87 -20.74
CA ARG A 12 -33.15 -5.23 -19.34
C ARG A 12 -33.11 -3.94 -18.55
N ALA A 13 -34.07 -3.75 -17.62
CA ALA A 13 -34.17 -2.55 -16.79
C ALA A 13 -32.79 -2.22 -16.17
N MET A 14 -32.13 -1.18 -16.70
CA MET A 14 -30.86 -0.70 -16.16
C MET A 14 -31.12 -0.19 -14.75
N LYS A 15 -30.38 -0.72 -13.77
CA LYS A 15 -30.46 -0.23 -12.39
C LYS A 15 -29.75 1.10 -12.30
N HIS A 16 -30.49 2.13 -11.88
CA HIS A 16 -29.95 3.47 -11.70
C HIS A 16 -29.56 3.75 -10.25
N PHE A 17 -28.42 4.43 -10.07
CA PHE A 17 -27.86 4.89 -8.80
C PHE A 17 -27.42 6.37 -8.94
N ASP A 18 -27.38 7.10 -7.83
CA ASP A 18 -26.78 8.43 -7.83
C ASP A 18 -25.28 8.33 -7.99
N THR A 19 -24.68 7.39 -7.25
CA THR A 19 -23.23 7.13 -7.28
C THR A 19 -22.96 5.64 -7.44
N ILE A 20 -22.04 5.29 -8.34
CA ILE A 20 -21.45 3.96 -8.41
C ILE A 20 -19.95 4.04 -8.08
N VAL A 21 -19.49 3.12 -7.23
CA VAL A 21 -18.08 2.95 -6.88
C VAL A 21 -17.60 1.62 -7.46
N ILE A 22 -16.52 1.63 -8.25
CA ILE A 22 -15.90 0.40 -8.80
C ILE A 22 -14.65 0.06 -7.98
N GLY A 23 -14.64 -1.12 -7.36
CA GLY A 23 -13.52 -1.66 -6.58
C GLY A 23 -13.78 -1.65 -5.08
N GLY A 24 -13.93 -2.83 -4.50
CA GLY A 24 -14.25 -3.07 -3.08
C GLY A 24 -13.02 -3.12 -2.16
N GLY A 25 -11.96 -2.37 -2.49
CA GLY A 25 -10.83 -2.11 -1.60
C GLY A 25 -11.17 -1.07 -0.52
N PRO A 26 -10.21 -0.70 0.36
CA PRO A 26 -10.45 0.27 1.43
C PRO A 26 -10.93 1.62 0.91
N ALA A 27 -10.35 2.11 -0.18
CA ALA A 27 -10.76 3.37 -0.81
C ALA A 27 -12.21 3.31 -1.31
N GLY A 28 -12.63 2.20 -1.94
CA GLY A 28 -14.00 2.05 -2.42
C GLY A 28 -15.02 1.88 -1.30
N MET A 29 -14.67 1.15 -0.26
CA MET A 29 -15.53 1.01 0.91
C MET A 29 -15.74 2.36 1.61
N MET A 30 -14.67 3.16 1.81
CA MET A 30 -14.77 4.50 2.37
C MET A 30 -15.53 5.48 1.47
N ALA A 31 -15.31 5.43 0.14
CA ALA A 31 -16.07 6.25 -0.81
C ALA A 31 -17.57 5.92 -0.78
N THR A 32 -17.92 4.63 -0.64
CA THR A 32 -19.31 4.20 -0.51
C THR A 32 -19.94 4.68 0.80
N ILE A 33 -19.20 4.57 1.91
CA ILE A 33 -19.61 5.10 3.21
C ILE A 33 -19.88 6.61 3.11
N SER A 34 -18.92 7.37 2.57
CA SER A 34 -19.06 8.81 2.43
C SER A 34 -20.24 9.18 1.55
N SER A 35 -20.36 8.58 0.38
CA SER A 35 -21.49 8.86 -0.55
C SER A 35 -22.85 8.54 0.08
N SER A 36 -22.97 7.40 0.74
CA SER A 36 -24.22 7.00 1.43
C SER A 36 -24.53 7.89 2.63
N PHE A 37 -23.50 8.34 3.37
CA PHE A 37 -23.68 9.29 4.48
C PHE A 37 -24.32 10.60 4.04
N TYR A 38 -24.02 11.08 2.83
CA TYR A 38 -24.64 12.26 2.23
C TYR A 38 -25.94 11.95 1.49
N GLY A 39 -26.60 10.82 1.77
CA GLY A 39 -27.91 10.46 1.27
C GLY A 39 -27.97 10.03 -0.19
N GLN A 40 -26.82 9.75 -0.82
CA GLN A 40 -26.80 9.26 -2.21
C GLN A 40 -27.18 7.78 -2.25
N LYS A 41 -28.01 7.37 -3.19
CA LYS A 41 -28.26 5.97 -3.51
C LYS A 41 -26.98 5.40 -4.15
N THR A 42 -26.19 4.71 -3.35
CA THR A 42 -24.82 4.28 -3.74
C THR A 42 -24.71 2.77 -3.94
N LEU A 43 -24.04 2.36 -5.02
CA LEU A 43 -23.67 0.97 -5.29
C LEU A 43 -22.16 0.81 -5.34
N LEU A 44 -21.62 -0.11 -4.52
CA LEU A 44 -20.24 -0.60 -4.61
C LEU A 44 -20.20 -1.88 -5.45
N ILE A 45 -19.40 -1.88 -6.51
CA ILE A 45 -19.22 -3.03 -7.38
C ILE A 45 -17.82 -3.61 -7.20
N GLU A 46 -17.74 -4.90 -6.90
CA GLU A 46 -16.49 -5.64 -6.70
C GLU A 46 -16.49 -6.93 -7.54
N LYS A 47 -15.43 -7.16 -8.30
CA LYS A 47 -15.31 -8.36 -9.15
C LYS A 47 -15.01 -9.63 -8.36
N ASN A 48 -14.34 -9.52 -7.22
CA ASN A 48 -14.08 -10.66 -6.35
C ASN A 48 -15.32 -11.03 -5.52
N ARG A 49 -15.27 -12.24 -4.92
CA ARG A 49 -16.35 -12.74 -4.05
C ARG A 49 -16.45 -11.96 -2.72
N LYS A 50 -15.38 -11.34 -2.25
CA LYS A 50 -15.31 -10.63 -0.96
C LYS A 50 -14.67 -9.26 -1.15
N LEU A 51 -15.10 -8.29 -0.36
CA LEU A 51 -14.45 -6.99 -0.25
C LEU A 51 -13.09 -7.12 0.45
N GLY A 52 -12.23 -6.14 0.25
CA GLY A 52 -10.97 -6.00 0.96
C GLY A 52 -9.93 -7.08 0.67
N LYS A 53 -9.98 -7.76 -0.48
CA LYS A 53 -9.09 -8.90 -0.77
C LYS A 53 -7.59 -8.57 -0.60
N LYS A 54 -7.14 -7.42 -1.10
CA LYS A 54 -5.75 -6.98 -0.89
C LYS A 54 -5.52 -6.53 0.55
N LEU A 55 -6.47 -5.79 1.14
CA LEU A 55 -6.41 -5.33 2.52
C LEU A 55 -6.22 -6.50 3.50
N ALA A 56 -6.86 -7.64 3.23
CA ALA A 56 -6.73 -8.84 4.05
C ALA A 56 -5.30 -9.37 4.17
N GLY A 57 -4.42 -9.10 3.19
CA GLY A 57 -3.01 -9.51 3.19
C GLY A 57 -2.03 -8.45 3.70
N THR A 58 -2.47 -7.21 3.93
CA THR A 58 -1.57 -6.14 4.36
C THR A 58 -1.10 -6.31 5.81
N GLY A 59 0.09 -5.78 6.13
CA GLY A 59 0.66 -5.88 7.47
C GLY A 59 0.79 -7.32 7.98
N GLY A 60 1.10 -8.28 7.11
CA GLY A 60 1.16 -9.70 7.47
C GLY A 60 -0.20 -10.30 7.86
N GLY A 61 -1.30 -9.78 7.30
CA GLY A 61 -2.68 -10.20 7.62
C GLY A 61 -3.30 -9.42 8.79
N ARG A 62 -2.57 -8.48 9.39
CA ARG A 62 -3.03 -7.67 10.53
C ARG A 62 -3.70 -6.36 10.10
N CYS A 63 -3.39 -5.83 8.92
CA CYS A 63 -3.77 -4.52 8.39
C CYS A 63 -3.12 -3.36 9.15
N ASN A 64 -2.05 -2.79 8.62
CA ASN A 64 -1.58 -1.46 9.05
C ASN A 64 -2.60 -0.42 8.56
N VAL A 65 -3.39 0.14 9.48
CA VAL A 65 -4.53 1.02 9.17
C VAL A 65 -4.05 2.40 8.76
N THR A 66 -3.12 2.96 9.52
CA THR A 66 -2.53 4.29 9.34
C THR A 66 -1.26 4.43 10.17
N ASN A 67 -0.69 5.63 10.19
CA ASN A 67 0.40 6.01 11.09
C ASN A 67 -0.08 7.11 12.06
N ASN A 68 0.40 7.09 13.30
CA ASN A 68 0.03 8.06 14.36
C ASN A 68 0.97 9.29 14.37
N GLY A 69 1.76 9.51 13.34
CA GLY A 69 2.64 10.67 13.20
C GLY A 69 1.89 11.97 12.95
N THR A 70 2.64 13.07 12.96
CA THR A 70 2.12 14.41 12.61
C THR A 70 1.81 14.51 11.11
N LEU A 71 1.13 15.58 10.69
CA LEU A 71 0.90 15.85 9.26
C LEU A 71 2.24 15.95 8.48
N ASP A 72 3.24 16.58 9.07
CA ASP A 72 4.55 16.70 8.44
C ASP A 72 5.24 15.35 8.27
N ASP A 73 5.12 14.45 9.27
CA ASP A 73 5.62 13.07 9.17
C ASP A 73 4.92 12.29 8.05
N LEU A 74 3.60 12.43 7.94
CA LEU A 74 2.83 11.79 6.87
C LEU A 74 3.26 12.29 5.49
N LEU A 75 3.41 13.59 5.32
CA LEU A 75 3.85 14.20 4.06
C LEU A 75 5.30 13.84 3.71
N ALA A 76 6.19 13.80 4.69
CA ALA A 76 7.57 13.36 4.52
C ALA A 76 7.68 11.87 4.14
N GLY A 77 6.75 11.04 4.63
CA GLY A 77 6.67 9.61 4.29
C GLY A 77 6.14 9.32 2.89
N ILE A 78 5.69 10.33 2.12
CA ILE A 78 5.16 10.15 0.77
C ILE A 78 6.22 10.53 -0.26
N PRO A 79 6.78 9.58 -1.01
CA PRO A 79 7.75 9.86 -2.06
C PRO A 79 7.15 10.75 -3.16
N GLY A 80 7.96 11.63 -3.74
CA GLY A 80 7.58 12.48 -4.85
C GLY A 80 6.67 13.65 -4.45
N ASN A 81 5.40 13.66 -4.85
CA ASN A 81 4.51 14.80 -4.68
C ASN A 81 3.59 14.69 -3.46
N GLY A 82 4.14 14.54 -2.25
CA GLY A 82 3.36 14.49 -1.01
C GLY A 82 2.48 15.72 -0.79
N ARG A 83 2.91 16.90 -1.26
CA ARG A 83 2.13 18.15 -1.15
C ARG A 83 0.77 18.10 -1.85
N PHE A 84 0.59 17.23 -2.84
CA PHE A 84 -0.71 16.99 -3.47
C PHE A 84 -1.79 16.56 -2.46
N LEU A 85 -1.40 15.86 -1.40
CA LEU A 85 -2.33 15.36 -0.38
C LEU A 85 -2.56 16.35 0.77
N TYR A 86 -1.91 17.50 0.79
CA TYR A 86 -2.09 18.49 1.87
C TYR A 86 -3.55 18.87 2.07
N SER A 87 -4.25 19.21 0.99
CA SER A 87 -5.68 19.55 1.03
C SER A 87 -6.57 18.38 1.47
N VAL A 88 -6.18 17.14 1.17
CA VAL A 88 -6.92 15.96 1.60
C VAL A 88 -6.74 15.74 3.11
N PHE A 89 -5.51 15.76 3.59
CA PHE A 89 -5.21 15.56 5.01
C PHE A 89 -5.73 16.71 5.90
N SER A 90 -5.89 17.93 5.37
CA SER A 90 -6.53 19.02 6.11
C SER A 90 -8.04 18.81 6.33
N GLN A 91 -8.68 17.88 5.60
CA GLN A 91 -10.09 17.55 5.72
C GLN A 91 -10.36 16.20 6.36
N PHE A 92 -9.46 15.24 6.17
CA PHE A 92 -9.56 13.88 6.69
C PHE A 92 -8.17 13.28 6.80
N ASP A 93 -7.64 13.25 8.02
CA ASP A 93 -6.28 12.83 8.31
C ASP A 93 -6.21 11.43 8.98
N ASN A 94 -5.05 11.08 9.47
CA ASN A 94 -4.80 9.82 10.19
C ASN A 94 -5.58 9.74 11.52
N HIS A 95 -5.75 10.85 12.22
CA HIS A 95 -6.53 10.90 13.47
C HIS A 95 -8.02 10.71 13.19
N ASP A 96 -8.52 11.24 12.07
CA ASP A 96 -9.90 11.01 11.63
C ASP A 96 -10.13 9.53 11.29
N ILE A 97 -9.15 8.87 10.67
CA ILE A 97 -9.20 7.40 10.42
C ILE A 97 -9.25 6.63 11.73
N ILE A 98 -8.39 6.97 12.70
CA ILE A 98 -8.37 6.36 14.04
C ILE A 98 -9.73 6.57 14.73
N ASN A 99 -10.24 7.79 14.71
CA ASN A 99 -11.53 8.15 15.29
C ASN A 99 -12.69 7.42 14.60
N PHE A 100 -12.64 7.30 13.27
CA PHE A 100 -13.66 6.56 12.51
C PHE A 100 -13.76 5.12 12.98
N PHE A 101 -12.66 4.38 13.05
CA PHE A 101 -12.67 2.98 13.47
C PHE A 101 -13.04 2.83 14.95
N THR A 102 -12.51 3.69 15.83
CA THR A 102 -12.83 3.67 17.26
C THR A 102 -14.32 3.92 17.52
N LYS A 103 -14.91 4.92 16.87
CA LYS A 103 -16.37 5.22 16.96
C LYS A 103 -17.23 4.08 16.40
N ASN A 104 -16.69 3.27 15.48
CA ASN A 104 -17.38 2.09 14.95
C ASN A 104 -17.00 0.78 15.71
N GLY A 105 -16.47 0.90 16.93
CA GLY A 105 -16.25 -0.22 17.85
C GLY A 105 -14.98 -1.03 17.63
N VAL A 106 -14.06 -0.55 16.78
CA VAL A 106 -12.76 -1.21 16.57
C VAL A 106 -11.74 -0.66 17.55
N LYS A 107 -11.18 -1.52 18.38
CA LYS A 107 -10.02 -1.17 19.22
C LYS A 107 -8.76 -1.19 18.36
N LEU A 108 -8.01 -0.09 18.42
CA LEU A 108 -6.73 0.08 17.72
C LEU A 108 -5.58 0.12 18.74
N LYS A 109 -4.37 -0.23 18.29
CA LYS A 109 -3.11 -0.09 19.03
C LYS A 109 -2.06 0.57 18.15
N VAL A 110 -1.16 1.32 18.77
CA VAL A 110 0.01 1.90 18.10
C VAL A 110 1.21 1.02 18.42
N GLU A 111 1.97 0.67 17.41
CA GLU A 111 3.22 -0.08 17.51
C GLU A 111 4.40 0.83 17.14
N ASP A 112 5.60 0.26 17.06
CA ASP A 112 6.83 0.92 16.65
C ASP A 112 6.66 1.76 15.37
N HIS A 113 7.46 2.80 15.23
CA HIS A 113 7.39 3.76 14.11
C HIS A 113 5.99 4.38 13.88
N GLY A 114 5.15 4.42 14.91
CA GLY A 114 3.80 5.01 14.83
C GLY A 114 2.78 4.20 14.04
N ARG A 115 3.06 2.96 13.68
CA ARG A 115 2.14 2.09 12.93
C ARG A 115 0.89 1.76 13.75
N VAL A 116 -0.27 1.88 13.13
CA VAL A 116 -1.56 1.65 13.79
C VAL A 116 -2.18 0.35 13.27
N PHE A 117 -2.48 -0.56 14.20
CA PHE A 117 -3.09 -1.86 13.89
C PHE A 117 -4.40 -2.07 14.69
N PRO A 118 -5.32 -2.93 14.24
CA PRO A 118 -6.40 -3.40 15.10
C PRO A 118 -5.82 -4.22 16.26
N ALA A 119 -6.33 -4.00 17.48
CA ALA A 119 -5.88 -4.72 18.67
C ALA A 119 -6.09 -6.25 18.57
N SER A 120 -6.96 -6.68 17.67
CA SER A 120 -7.20 -8.11 17.38
C SER A 120 -6.10 -8.76 16.52
N ASP A 121 -5.18 -7.98 15.96
CA ASP A 121 -4.20 -8.42 14.96
C ASP A 121 -4.81 -9.15 13.74
N LYS A 122 -6.03 -8.78 13.37
CA LYS A 122 -6.75 -9.38 12.24
C LYS A 122 -7.29 -8.30 11.30
N SER A 123 -6.81 -8.28 10.06
CA SER A 123 -7.31 -7.39 9.00
C SER A 123 -8.83 -7.53 8.79
N ARG A 124 -9.37 -8.69 9.09
CA ARG A 124 -10.80 -8.97 9.00
C ARG A 124 -11.64 -8.03 9.86
N THR A 125 -11.15 -7.64 11.05
CA THR A 125 -11.82 -6.69 11.94
C THR A 125 -12.06 -5.33 11.26
N ILE A 126 -11.07 -4.86 10.50
CA ILE A 126 -11.16 -3.62 9.74
C ILE A 126 -12.17 -3.74 8.59
N ILE A 127 -12.10 -4.85 7.83
CA ILE A 127 -12.99 -5.10 6.70
C ILE A 127 -14.45 -5.17 7.18
N GLU A 128 -14.72 -5.92 8.24
CA GLU A 128 -16.07 -6.09 8.81
C GLU A 128 -16.65 -4.77 9.32
N ALA A 129 -15.83 -3.92 9.94
CA ALA A 129 -16.27 -2.60 10.38
C ALA A 129 -16.69 -1.72 9.19
N LEU A 130 -15.95 -1.76 8.07
CA LEU A 130 -16.31 -1.05 6.85
C LEU A 130 -17.58 -1.63 6.20
N GLU A 131 -17.68 -2.96 6.06
CA GLU A 131 -18.85 -3.66 5.52
C GLU A 131 -20.13 -3.32 6.32
N LYS A 132 -20.02 -3.38 7.65
CA LYS A 132 -21.10 -3.02 8.56
C LYS A 132 -21.54 -1.57 8.36
N LYS A 133 -20.57 -0.64 8.27
CA LYS A 133 -20.89 0.78 8.10
C LYS A 133 -21.54 1.09 6.77
N ILE A 134 -21.14 0.43 5.68
CA ILE A 134 -21.82 0.53 4.38
C ILE A 134 -23.30 0.14 4.52
N THR A 135 -23.55 -1.00 5.19
CA THR A 135 -24.93 -1.53 5.38
C THR A 135 -25.78 -0.59 6.25
N GLU A 136 -25.21 -0.09 7.36
CA GLU A 136 -25.90 0.85 8.26
C GLU A 136 -26.36 2.14 7.55
N LEU A 137 -25.59 2.60 6.55
CA LEU A 137 -25.89 3.80 5.78
C LEU A 137 -26.71 3.52 4.51
N GLY A 138 -27.18 2.30 4.31
CA GLY A 138 -27.99 1.91 3.16
C GLY A 138 -27.23 1.77 1.84
N GLY A 139 -25.89 1.73 1.88
CA GLY A 139 -25.04 1.43 0.72
C GLY A 139 -25.29 0.02 0.21
N GLN A 140 -25.41 -0.14 -1.11
CA GLN A 140 -25.57 -1.44 -1.75
C GLN A 140 -24.23 -2.00 -2.22
N VAL A 141 -24.08 -3.32 -2.21
CA VAL A 141 -22.85 -4.02 -2.64
C VAL A 141 -23.20 -5.10 -3.65
N ALA A 142 -22.51 -5.11 -4.78
CA ALA A 142 -22.55 -6.17 -5.79
C ALA A 142 -21.15 -6.79 -5.90
N THR A 143 -20.96 -7.95 -5.29
CA THR A 143 -19.75 -8.77 -5.45
C THR A 143 -19.84 -9.68 -6.67
N GLN A 144 -18.73 -10.31 -7.08
CA GLN A 144 -18.65 -11.20 -8.25
C GLN A 144 -19.17 -10.51 -9.53
N THR A 145 -19.03 -9.20 -9.61
CA THR A 145 -19.51 -8.38 -10.73
C THR A 145 -18.33 -7.61 -11.32
N GLU A 146 -17.81 -8.10 -12.44
CA GLU A 146 -16.69 -7.45 -13.13
C GLU A 146 -17.23 -6.48 -14.17
N ILE A 147 -16.90 -5.20 -14.01
CA ILE A 147 -17.19 -4.17 -15.01
C ILE A 147 -16.17 -4.28 -16.15
N VAL A 148 -16.67 -4.47 -17.35
CA VAL A 148 -15.85 -4.62 -18.55
C VAL A 148 -15.90 -3.39 -19.46
N SER A 149 -16.86 -2.50 -19.25
CA SER A 149 -17.00 -1.27 -20.06
C SER A 149 -17.65 -0.16 -19.25
N VAL A 150 -17.09 1.03 -19.40
CA VAL A 150 -17.62 2.29 -18.84
C VAL A 150 -17.72 3.30 -19.98
N LYS A 151 -18.88 3.91 -20.16
CA LYS A 151 -19.11 4.96 -21.15
C LYS A 151 -19.85 6.12 -20.48
N LYS A 152 -19.69 7.34 -20.98
CA LYS A 152 -20.53 8.46 -20.66
C LYS A 152 -21.51 8.68 -21.82
N VAL A 153 -22.80 8.68 -21.53
CA VAL A 153 -23.87 8.93 -22.47
C VAL A 153 -24.68 10.07 -21.89
N ASP A 154 -24.70 11.19 -22.57
CA ASP A 154 -25.21 12.47 -22.05
C ASP A 154 -24.53 12.79 -20.72
N ASP A 155 -25.28 13.02 -19.67
CA ASP A 155 -24.76 13.35 -18.34
C ASP A 155 -24.60 12.13 -17.41
N GLN A 156 -24.83 10.92 -17.92
CA GLN A 156 -24.78 9.70 -17.12
C GLN A 156 -23.64 8.78 -17.53
N PHE A 157 -23.09 8.06 -16.55
CA PHE A 157 -22.21 6.94 -16.80
C PHE A 157 -23.03 5.66 -17.00
N VAL A 158 -22.69 4.90 -18.03
CA VAL A 158 -23.24 3.58 -18.34
C VAL A 158 -22.14 2.55 -18.12
N LEU A 159 -22.38 1.63 -17.20
CA LEU A 159 -21.45 0.55 -16.85
C LEU A 159 -22.03 -0.77 -17.31
N LYS A 160 -21.17 -1.65 -17.87
CA LYS A 160 -21.57 -3.01 -18.28
C LYS A 160 -20.69 -4.06 -17.61
N SER A 161 -21.31 -5.08 -17.10
CA SER A 161 -20.69 -6.38 -16.77
C SER A 161 -21.07 -7.40 -17.85
N ALA A 162 -20.70 -8.67 -17.65
CA ALA A 162 -21.07 -9.74 -18.58
C ALA A 162 -22.60 -9.92 -18.71
N ASP A 163 -23.33 -9.73 -17.62
CA ASP A 163 -24.76 -10.08 -17.50
C ASP A 163 -25.65 -8.90 -17.09
N GLN A 164 -25.09 -7.77 -16.63
CA GLN A 164 -25.83 -6.64 -16.08
C GLN A 164 -25.36 -5.31 -16.67
N SER A 165 -26.26 -4.33 -16.62
CA SER A 165 -25.93 -2.94 -16.95
C SER A 165 -26.43 -2.02 -15.85
N PHE A 166 -25.66 -0.99 -15.58
CA PHE A 166 -25.94 0.00 -14.53
C PHE A 166 -25.77 1.40 -15.09
N THR A 167 -26.50 2.36 -14.52
CA THR A 167 -26.30 3.79 -14.81
C THR A 167 -26.10 4.57 -13.52
N CYS A 168 -25.32 5.66 -13.58
CA CYS A 168 -25.17 6.56 -12.47
C CYS A 168 -24.84 7.99 -12.94
N ASN A 169 -25.12 8.95 -12.05
CA ASN A 169 -24.76 10.35 -12.26
C ASN A 169 -23.28 10.61 -11.92
N LYS A 170 -22.77 9.89 -10.92
CA LYS A 170 -21.37 10.01 -10.43
C LYS A 170 -20.70 8.66 -10.41
N LEU A 171 -19.48 8.61 -10.93
CA LEU A 171 -18.67 7.42 -10.95
C LEU A 171 -17.38 7.63 -10.17
N ILE A 172 -17.10 6.75 -9.20
CA ILE A 172 -15.86 6.73 -8.43
C ILE A 172 -15.09 5.44 -8.76
N VAL A 173 -13.86 5.60 -9.23
CA VAL A 173 -13.00 4.47 -9.64
C VAL A 173 -11.94 4.22 -8.58
N THR A 174 -12.00 3.08 -7.91
CA THR A 174 -11.12 2.68 -6.80
C THR A 174 -10.56 1.27 -6.97
N THR A 175 -10.28 0.91 -8.22
CA THR A 175 -9.88 -0.46 -8.61
C THR A 175 -8.44 -0.82 -8.23
N GLY A 176 -7.71 0.08 -7.57
CA GLY A 176 -6.30 -0.05 -7.23
C GLY A 176 -5.39 0.17 -8.43
N GLY A 177 -4.10 -0.07 -8.23
CA GLY A 177 -3.07 0.05 -9.27
C GLY A 177 -2.82 -1.25 -10.03
N LYS A 178 -1.52 -1.58 -10.24
CA LYS A 178 -1.07 -2.82 -10.93
C LYS A 178 -0.34 -3.80 -10.03
N SER A 179 -0.09 -3.45 -8.76
CA SER A 179 0.58 -4.34 -7.81
C SER A 179 -0.34 -5.46 -7.35
N TYR A 180 0.20 -6.67 -7.20
CA TYR A 180 -0.54 -7.88 -6.79
C TYR A 180 -1.80 -8.14 -7.63
N PRO A 181 -1.69 -8.37 -8.94
CA PRO A 181 -2.84 -8.51 -9.84
C PRO A 181 -3.77 -9.66 -9.47
N SER A 182 -3.29 -10.70 -8.80
CA SER A 182 -4.09 -11.79 -8.24
C SER A 182 -5.12 -11.34 -7.20
N THR A 183 -4.94 -10.17 -6.61
CA THR A 183 -5.92 -9.56 -5.69
C THR A 183 -7.01 -8.76 -6.40
N GLY A 184 -6.87 -8.51 -7.71
CA GLY A 184 -7.80 -7.75 -8.53
C GLY A 184 -7.26 -6.43 -9.08
N SER A 185 -6.07 -5.99 -8.64
CA SER A 185 -5.45 -4.73 -9.11
C SER A 185 -4.72 -4.94 -10.44
N THR A 186 -5.46 -4.92 -11.53
CA THR A 186 -4.96 -5.21 -12.89
C THR A 186 -4.64 -3.96 -13.71
N GLY A 187 -4.90 -2.76 -13.17
CA GLY A 187 -4.74 -1.50 -13.88
C GLY A 187 -6.00 -1.01 -14.61
N PHE A 188 -7.14 -1.67 -14.44
CA PHE A 188 -8.40 -1.30 -15.10
C PHE A 188 -8.81 0.16 -14.84
N GLY A 189 -8.54 0.71 -13.66
CA GLY A 189 -8.78 2.13 -13.37
C GLY A 189 -7.96 3.07 -14.25
N HIS A 190 -6.73 2.71 -14.58
CA HIS A 190 -5.90 3.49 -15.51
C HIS A 190 -6.44 3.41 -16.95
N GLU A 191 -7.03 2.28 -17.35
CA GLU A 191 -7.67 2.13 -18.66
C GLU A 191 -8.91 3.01 -18.76
N ILE A 192 -9.77 3.02 -17.71
CA ILE A 192 -10.91 3.93 -17.62
C ILE A 192 -10.44 5.39 -17.70
N ALA A 193 -9.42 5.76 -16.94
CA ALA A 193 -8.92 7.13 -16.93
C ALA A 193 -8.40 7.56 -18.34
N ARG A 194 -7.65 6.70 -19.04
CA ARG A 194 -7.21 6.96 -20.42
C ARG A 194 -8.41 7.09 -21.38
N HIS A 195 -9.42 6.24 -21.22
CA HIS A 195 -10.64 6.33 -22.02
C HIS A 195 -11.32 7.70 -21.88
N PHE A 196 -11.29 8.26 -20.67
CA PHE A 196 -11.78 9.62 -20.40
C PHE A 196 -10.71 10.71 -20.62
N LYS A 197 -9.61 10.38 -21.34
CA LYS A 197 -8.56 11.32 -21.77
C LYS A 197 -7.75 11.93 -20.60
N HIS A 198 -7.69 11.27 -19.46
CA HIS A 198 -6.74 11.64 -18.42
C HIS A 198 -5.33 11.17 -18.78
N THR A 199 -4.34 11.99 -18.47
CA THR A 199 -2.93 11.60 -18.57
C THR A 199 -2.59 10.64 -17.44
N ILE A 200 -1.97 9.52 -17.80
CA ILE A 200 -1.41 8.56 -16.83
C ILE A 200 0.10 8.62 -16.96
N THR A 201 0.77 9.04 -15.89
CA THR A 201 2.22 9.02 -15.79
C THR A 201 2.76 7.58 -15.88
N GLU A 202 4.03 7.42 -16.22
CA GLU A 202 4.68 6.13 -16.20
C GLU A 202 4.56 5.50 -14.80
N LEU A 203 4.26 4.20 -14.78
CA LEU A 203 4.12 3.44 -13.54
C LEU A 203 5.46 2.81 -13.21
N GLU A 204 6.02 3.17 -12.08
CA GLU A 204 7.25 2.63 -11.54
C GLU A 204 6.95 1.71 -10.34
N ALA A 205 7.88 0.79 -10.04
CA ALA A 205 7.79 -0.01 -8.84
C ALA A 205 8.04 0.88 -7.60
N ALA A 206 7.25 0.67 -6.57
CA ALA A 206 7.42 1.32 -5.27
C ALA A 206 7.07 0.32 -4.17
N GLU A 207 7.68 0.45 -3.01
CA GLU A 207 7.53 -0.52 -1.91
C GLU A 207 7.86 -1.96 -2.39
N SER A 208 8.93 -2.09 -3.18
CA SER A 208 9.41 -3.37 -3.73
C SER A 208 10.80 -3.72 -3.20
N PRO A 209 11.13 -5.03 -3.09
CA PRO A 209 12.50 -5.42 -2.79
C PRO A 209 13.49 -4.91 -3.84
N LEU A 210 14.73 -4.70 -3.43
CA LEU A 210 15.83 -4.27 -4.28
C LEU A 210 16.63 -5.49 -4.76
N LEU A 211 16.78 -5.62 -6.07
CA LEU A 211 17.77 -6.54 -6.66
C LEU A 211 19.14 -5.89 -6.54
N THR A 212 20.15 -6.65 -6.11
CA THR A 212 21.51 -6.13 -5.95
C THR A 212 22.54 -7.07 -6.56
N ASP A 213 23.64 -6.50 -7.02
CA ASP A 213 24.82 -7.27 -7.49
C ASP A 213 25.72 -7.73 -6.33
N PHE A 214 25.39 -7.31 -5.11
CA PHE A 214 26.10 -7.69 -3.91
C PHE A 214 25.98 -9.21 -3.64
N PRO A 215 27.00 -9.89 -3.09
CA PRO A 215 26.99 -11.34 -2.86
C PRO A 215 26.06 -11.73 -1.70
N HIS A 216 24.79 -11.46 -1.87
CA HIS A 216 23.72 -11.62 -0.87
C HIS A 216 23.43 -13.07 -0.45
N LYS A 217 23.88 -14.07 -1.25
CA LYS A 217 23.64 -15.50 -0.92
C LYS A 217 24.27 -15.90 0.41
N ALA A 218 25.47 -15.39 0.72
CA ALA A 218 26.15 -15.67 1.98
C ALA A 218 25.39 -15.11 3.19
N LEU A 219 24.63 -14.02 3.00
CA LEU A 219 23.91 -13.29 4.04
C LEU A 219 22.41 -13.59 4.06
N GLN A 220 21.91 -14.42 3.14
CA GLN A 220 20.48 -14.72 3.02
C GLN A 220 19.87 -15.13 4.36
N GLY A 221 18.75 -14.51 4.70
CA GLY A 221 17.96 -14.76 5.92
C GLY A 221 18.43 -13.96 7.14
N ILE A 222 19.50 -13.16 7.04
CA ILE A 222 19.88 -12.23 8.10
C ILE A 222 18.92 -11.05 8.08
N SER A 223 18.28 -10.79 9.22
CA SER A 223 17.55 -9.57 9.51
C SER A 223 18.41 -8.68 10.39
N LEU A 224 18.42 -7.39 10.10
CA LEU A 224 19.08 -6.36 10.89
C LEU A 224 18.04 -5.33 11.29
N ASP A 225 18.04 -4.94 12.54
CA ASP A 225 17.17 -3.92 13.08
C ASP A 225 17.81 -2.54 12.93
N ASP A 226 17.00 -1.53 12.60
CA ASP A 226 17.38 -0.11 12.57
C ASP A 226 18.70 0.21 11.83
N VAL A 227 18.96 -0.41 10.69
CA VAL A 227 20.10 -0.04 9.82
C VAL A 227 19.77 1.20 9.00
N THR A 228 20.80 1.92 8.53
CA THR A 228 20.63 3.08 7.67
C THR A 228 21.04 2.78 6.24
N LEU A 229 20.08 2.90 5.32
CA LEU A 229 20.28 2.79 3.87
C LEU A 229 20.23 4.18 3.25
N SER A 230 21.25 4.55 2.45
CA SER A 230 21.39 5.90 1.91
C SER A 230 21.62 5.91 0.41
N TYR A 231 21.00 6.89 -0.29
CA TYR A 231 21.22 7.22 -1.68
C TYR A 231 21.05 8.73 -1.91
N GLY A 232 22.13 9.43 -2.27
CA GLY A 232 22.10 10.88 -2.42
C GLY A 232 21.64 11.56 -1.14
N LYS A 233 20.54 12.31 -1.20
CA LYS A 233 19.93 12.97 -0.03
C LYS A 233 18.92 12.09 0.73
N HIS A 234 18.61 10.92 0.21
CA HIS A 234 17.64 10.03 0.82
C HIS A 234 18.33 9.12 1.83
N VAL A 235 17.91 9.21 3.08
CA VAL A 235 18.43 8.43 4.20
C VAL A 235 17.25 7.77 4.89
N ILE A 236 17.29 6.46 5.00
CA ILE A 236 16.21 5.65 5.59
C ILE A 236 16.81 4.74 6.65
N THR A 237 16.39 4.94 7.90
CA THR A 237 16.75 4.08 9.03
C THR A 237 15.55 3.20 9.36
N HIS A 238 15.71 1.89 9.21
CA HIS A 238 14.69 0.87 9.52
C HIS A 238 15.28 -0.53 9.38
N ASP A 239 14.47 -1.55 9.70
CA ASP A 239 14.85 -2.95 9.55
C ASP A 239 15.12 -3.33 8.09
N LEU A 240 16.09 -4.21 7.89
CA LEU A 240 16.52 -4.70 6.60
C LEU A 240 16.67 -6.22 6.62
N LEU A 241 16.27 -6.87 5.55
CA LEU A 241 16.40 -8.33 5.37
C LEU A 241 17.24 -8.63 4.14
N PHE A 242 18.31 -9.41 4.30
CA PHE A 242 19.04 -10.01 3.19
C PHE A 242 18.28 -11.21 2.63
N THR A 243 18.00 -11.18 1.32
CA THR A 243 17.30 -12.26 0.61
C THR A 243 18.25 -12.97 -0.37
N HIS A 244 17.79 -14.00 -1.05
CA HIS A 244 18.57 -14.70 -2.07
C HIS A 244 18.77 -13.88 -3.37
N PHE A 245 18.06 -12.76 -3.53
CA PHE A 245 18.12 -11.92 -4.73
C PHE A 245 18.58 -10.49 -4.45
N GLY A 246 18.74 -10.09 -3.19
CA GLY A 246 19.10 -8.73 -2.80
C GLY A 246 18.56 -8.35 -1.43
N LEU A 247 18.01 -7.15 -1.31
CA LEU A 247 17.56 -6.57 -0.06
C LEU A 247 16.03 -6.45 0.00
N SER A 248 15.47 -6.72 1.16
CA SER A 248 14.07 -6.52 1.50
C SER A 248 13.95 -5.91 2.91
N GLY A 249 12.76 -5.89 3.47
CA GLY A 249 12.49 -5.22 4.74
C GLY A 249 12.17 -3.74 4.53
N PRO A 250 11.66 -3.07 5.57
CA PRO A 250 11.16 -1.69 5.45
C PRO A 250 12.16 -0.68 4.89
N ALA A 251 13.46 -0.79 5.24
CA ALA A 251 14.50 0.10 4.71
C ALA A 251 14.61 -0.01 3.18
N ALA A 252 14.73 -1.23 2.67
CA ALA A 252 14.84 -1.50 1.23
C ALA A 252 13.54 -1.15 0.49
N LEU A 253 12.39 -1.51 1.03
CA LEU A 253 11.08 -1.23 0.43
C LEU A 253 10.86 0.28 0.27
N ARG A 254 11.17 1.08 1.29
CA ARG A 254 11.07 2.55 1.21
C ARG A 254 12.08 3.13 0.23
N MET A 255 13.34 2.65 0.26
CA MET A 255 14.40 3.13 -0.64
C MET A 255 14.06 2.86 -2.12
N SER A 256 13.32 1.80 -2.42
CA SER A 256 12.91 1.45 -3.80
C SER A 256 12.13 2.54 -4.52
N SER A 257 11.52 3.46 -3.78
CA SER A 257 10.82 4.62 -4.36
C SER A 257 11.75 5.73 -4.88
N PHE A 258 13.04 5.65 -4.59
CA PHE A 258 14.05 6.68 -4.92
C PHE A 258 15.13 6.19 -5.89
N VAL A 259 15.14 4.90 -6.21
CA VAL A 259 16.13 4.28 -7.09
C VAL A 259 15.46 3.61 -8.28
N LYS A 260 16.13 3.60 -9.44
CA LYS A 260 15.58 3.05 -10.69
C LYS A 260 16.34 1.82 -11.21
N GLY A 261 17.58 1.68 -10.79
CA GLY A 261 18.48 0.59 -11.15
C GLY A 261 19.85 1.10 -11.64
N GLY A 262 20.91 0.45 -11.17
CA GLY A 262 22.30 0.82 -11.45
C GLY A 262 22.90 1.80 -10.44
N GLU A 263 22.13 2.25 -9.45
CA GLU A 263 22.61 3.11 -8.39
C GLU A 263 23.41 2.33 -7.34
N VAL A 264 24.41 3.02 -6.75
CA VAL A 264 25.16 2.49 -5.61
C VAL A 264 24.53 3.03 -4.33
N LEU A 265 24.11 2.10 -3.47
CA LEU A 265 23.58 2.39 -2.15
C LEU A 265 24.65 2.23 -1.08
N SER A 266 24.62 3.07 -0.05
CA SER A 266 25.40 2.89 1.17
C SER A 266 24.52 2.26 2.25
N LEU A 267 25.03 1.22 2.89
CA LEU A 267 24.39 0.54 4.02
C LEU A 267 25.25 0.68 5.26
N ASP A 268 24.77 1.40 6.25
CA ASP A 268 25.34 1.44 7.59
C ASP A 268 24.58 0.44 8.47
N VAL A 269 25.29 -0.57 8.94
CA VAL A 269 24.73 -1.66 9.75
C VAL A 269 24.81 -1.41 11.25
N LEU A 270 25.47 -0.32 11.67
CA LEU A 270 25.65 0.09 13.07
C LEU A 270 25.43 1.61 13.23
N PRO A 271 24.32 2.19 12.78
CA PRO A 271 24.15 3.64 12.74
C PRO A 271 24.12 4.29 14.14
N GLN A 272 23.99 3.49 15.18
CA GLN A 272 24.07 3.92 16.59
C GLN A 272 25.50 4.20 17.07
N LEU A 273 26.53 3.72 16.35
CA LEU A 273 27.93 3.94 16.65
C LEU A 273 28.52 4.96 15.69
N SER A 274 29.17 6.00 16.23
CA SER A 274 30.00 6.87 15.41
C SER A 274 31.28 6.13 14.94
N GLU A 275 31.91 6.62 13.89
CA GLU A 275 33.21 6.09 13.45
C GLU A 275 34.24 6.06 14.61
N LYS A 276 34.24 7.12 15.44
CA LYS A 276 35.09 7.21 16.63
C LYS A 276 34.80 6.13 17.65
N ASP A 277 33.52 5.84 17.89
CA ASP A 277 33.10 4.79 18.84
C ASP A 277 33.48 3.41 18.32
N LEU A 278 33.33 3.17 17.01
CA LEU A 278 33.73 1.92 16.39
C LEU A 278 35.23 1.71 16.45
N VAL A 279 36.02 2.75 16.19
CA VAL A 279 37.50 2.68 16.32
C VAL A 279 37.88 2.36 17.78
N ALA A 280 37.33 3.06 18.77
CA ALA A 280 37.59 2.79 20.19
C ALA A 280 37.21 1.35 20.57
N PHE A 281 36.06 0.88 20.11
CA PHE A 281 35.62 -0.52 20.32
C PHE A 281 36.63 -1.53 19.72
N LEU A 282 37.14 -1.29 18.52
CA LEU A 282 38.11 -2.18 17.88
C LEU A 282 39.46 -2.15 18.61
N GLU A 283 39.91 -0.99 19.10
CA GLU A 283 41.14 -0.87 19.91
C GLU A 283 41.01 -1.60 21.23
N GLU A 284 39.89 -1.52 21.93
CA GLU A 284 39.62 -2.28 23.16
C GLU A 284 39.59 -3.80 22.92
N ASN A 285 39.25 -4.22 21.72
CA ASN A 285 39.15 -5.65 21.36
C ASN A 285 40.31 -6.12 20.46
N ARG A 286 41.44 -5.39 20.39
CA ARG A 286 42.58 -5.67 19.50
C ARG A 286 43.19 -7.05 19.68
N GLU A 287 43.01 -7.70 20.84
CA GLU A 287 43.50 -9.04 21.11
C GLU A 287 42.61 -10.13 20.47
N LYS A 288 41.45 -9.77 19.97
CA LYS A 288 40.52 -10.67 19.25
C LYS A 288 40.72 -10.53 17.74
N SER A 289 40.42 -11.57 16.97
CA SER A 289 40.26 -11.39 15.54
C SER A 289 39.10 -10.46 15.25
N LEU A 290 39.12 -9.74 14.11
CA LEU A 290 38.08 -8.82 13.71
C LEU A 290 36.69 -9.49 13.69
N LYS A 291 36.59 -10.72 13.18
CA LYS A 291 35.36 -11.53 13.25
C LYS A 291 34.85 -11.67 14.69
N ASN A 292 35.71 -12.01 15.63
CA ASN A 292 35.29 -12.24 17.01
C ASN A 292 34.92 -10.94 17.73
N ALA A 293 35.53 -9.82 17.40
CA ALA A 293 35.12 -8.53 17.88
C ALA A 293 33.74 -8.14 17.34
N LEU A 294 33.54 -8.21 16.01
CA LEU A 294 32.29 -7.83 15.36
C LEU A 294 31.10 -8.74 15.74
N LYS A 295 31.31 -10.00 16.07
CA LYS A 295 30.24 -10.91 16.54
C LYS A 295 29.51 -10.42 17.81
N THR A 296 30.09 -9.51 18.57
CA THR A 296 29.43 -8.91 19.72
C THR A 296 28.45 -7.80 19.35
N LEU A 297 28.54 -7.27 18.13
CA LEU A 297 27.72 -6.19 17.59
C LEU A 297 26.78 -6.65 16.48
N LEU A 298 27.14 -7.68 15.75
CA LEU A 298 26.50 -8.13 14.51
C LEU A 298 26.21 -9.64 14.51
N PRO A 299 25.23 -10.09 13.74
CA PRO A 299 25.04 -11.52 13.49
C PRO A 299 26.32 -12.18 12.98
N GLU A 300 26.63 -13.38 13.47
CA GLU A 300 27.91 -14.07 13.21
C GLU A 300 28.28 -14.16 11.73
N ARG A 301 27.31 -14.51 10.86
CA ARG A 301 27.54 -14.61 9.41
C ARG A 301 27.87 -13.28 8.76
N LEU A 302 27.31 -12.18 9.27
CA LEU A 302 27.63 -10.84 8.79
C LEU A 302 29.02 -10.40 9.27
N ALA A 303 29.33 -10.63 10.54
CA ALA A 303 30.66 -10.38 11.10
C ALA A 303 31.75 -11.17 10.33
N GLU A 304 31.51 -12.44 10.00
CA GLU A 304 32.39 -13.24 9.18
C GLU A 304 32.56 -12.67 7.77
N PHE A 305 31.49 -12.28 7.13
CA PHE A 305 31.52 -11.67 5.81
C PHE A 305 32.33 -10.37 5.78
N LEU A 306 32.11 -9.47 6.75
CA LEU A 306 32.80 -8.18 6.84
C LEU A 306 34.26 -8.32 7.21
N SER A 307 34.67 -9.41 7.88
CA SER A 307 36.03 -9.68 8.25
C SER A 307 36.84 -10.44 7.19
N GLN A 308 36.25 -10.82 6.05
CA GLN A 308 36.94 -11.50 4.96
C GLN A 308 38.08 -10.63 4.42
N GLY A 309 39.32 -11.17 4.46
CA GLY A 309 40.51 -10.45 4.03
C GLY A 309 41.25 -9.63 5.11
N TYR A 310 40.70 -9.63 6.33
CA TYR A 310 41.31 -9.01 7.49
C TYR A 310 41.68 -10.09 8.55
N PRO A 311 42.86 -9.98 9.20
CA PRO A 311 43.32 -10.96 10.20
C PRO A 311 42.46 -10.96 11.48
#